data_0672c59e5d21b8399e7d4dffd9091512
#
_entry.id   0672c59e5d21b8399e7d4dffd9091512
#
_cell.length_a   1.000
_cell.length_b   1.000
_cell.length_c   1.000
_cell.angle_alpha   90.00
_cell.angle_beta   90.00
_cell.angle_gamma   90.00
#
_symmetry.space_group_name_H-M   'P 1'
#
loop_
_entity.id
_entity.type
_entity.pdbx_description
1 polymer ?
#
loop_
_entity_poly.entity_id
_entity_poly.type
_entity_poly.pdbx_seq_one_letter_code
_entity_poly.pdbx_strand_id
1 'polypeptide(L)'
;THVHTKLCGHADSTPEVVAQWYHDHGYNFLILSEHNKFIDPTTVKLAGEIRDDFLLIPGEEVTGPVHSTAMNVSRLVPWEFKDKNRSKIVQWQVDETRKAGGITILNHPNAPIIRPAELYPVKDLYLFELYNAHPMTKNFGDAHRPPTSSLWNALLDKGMTIYGVASDDSHKFARWDEKYDNPGRGWVMVQSDELSSDAITLAMNRGDFYSSSGVILKKVIVENSRIEVEVDQQETARELNSPFLFGRSVKKGEPGIFIEFIGPGGEVLETVSGNQASCEAEKEYLRCMITHR
;
A
#
# COMPACT_ATOMS: atom_id res chain seq x y z
N THR A 1 3.70 1.94 4.62
CA THR A 1 3.48 3.15 3.79
C THR A 1 2.44 4.11 4.37
N HIS A 2 1.54 3.65 5.26
CA HIS A 2 0.48 4.45 5.87
C HIS A 2 0.33 4.04 7.33
N VAL A 3 0.60 4.97 8.26
CA VAL A 3 0.52 4.73 9.71
C VAL A 3 0.35 6.04 10.46
N HIS A 4 -0.37 5.97 11.58
CA HIS A 4 -0.69 7.12 12.42
C HIS A 4 -0.07 7.02 13.82
N THR A 5 0.04 8.18 14.45
CA THR A 5 0.56 8.35 15.81
C THR A 5 -0.44 9.11 16.66
N LYS A 6 -0.24 9.16 17.96
CA LYS A 6 -1.14 9.92 18.87
C LYS A 6 -1.26 11.42 18.56
N LEU A 7 -0.48 11.93 17.60
CA LEU A 7 -0.58 13.33 17.17
C LEU A 7 -1.87 13.61 16.39
N CYS A 8 -2.53 12.59 15.82
CA CYS A 8 -3.86 12.74 15.21
C CYS A 8 -5.01 12.77 16.23
N GLY A 9 -4.75 12.42 17.49
CA GLY A 9 -5.74 12.44 18.55
C GLY A 9 -6.60 11.17 18.70
N HIS A 10 -6.54 10.22 17.76
CA HIS A 10 -7.28 8.94 17.83
C HIS A 10 -6.39 7.69 17.73
N ALA A 11 -5.10 7.84 17.42
CA ALA A 11 -4.11 6.79 17.61
C ALA A 11 -3.58 6.79 19.04
N ASP A 12 -3.00 5.67 19.50
CA ASP A 12 -2.67 5.46 20.91
C ASP A 12 -1.18 5.59 21.25
N SER A 13 -0.28 5.68 20.26
CA SER A 13 1.16 5.59 20.47
C SER A 13 1.93 6.76 19.85
N THR A 14 3.07 7.11 20.46
CA THR A 14 3.92 8.22 19.98
C THR A 14 4.65 7.85 18.69
N PRO A 15 5.16 8.83 17.93
CA PRO A 15 5.97 8.57 16.73
C PRO A 15 7.13 7.59 17.00
N GLU A 16 7.79 7.73 18.16
CA GLU A 16 8.91 6.87 18.54
C GLU A 16 8.47 5.42 18.77
N VAL A 17 7.34 5.21 19.49
CA VAL A 17 6.79 3.87 19.74
C VAL A 17 6.34 3.21 18.44
N VAL A 18 5.70 3.97 17.56
CA VAL A 18 5.28 3.48 16.25
C VAL A 18 6.49 3.09 15.41
N ALA A 19 7.46 3.99 15.25
CA ALA A 19 8.66 3.72 14.48
C ALA A 19 9.49 2.57 15.05
N GLN A 20 9.60 2.49 16.40
CA GLN A 20 10.28 1.40 17.08
C GLN A 20 9.63 0.06 16.81
N TRP A 21 8.29 -0.01 16.78
CA TRP A 21 7.59 -1.25 16.49
C TRP A 21 7.96 -1.79 15.10
N TYR A 22 7.93 -0.95 14.06
CA TYR A 22 8.29 -1.38 12.70
C TYR A 22 9.77 -1.74 12.58
N HIS A 23 10.65 -0.96 13.23
CA HIS A 23 12.08 -1.28 13.33
C HIS A 23 12.31 -2.69 13.91
N ASP A 24 11.68 -2.99 15.06
CA ASP A 24 11.87 -4.25 15.80
C ASP A 24 11.25 -5.46 15.09
N HIS A 25 10.31 -5.22 14.16
CA HIS A 25 9.64 -6.27 13.38
C HIS A 25 10.19 -6.43 11.95
N GLY A 26 11.39 -5.91 11.69
CA GLY A 26 12.13 -6.20 10.46
C GLY A 26 11.73 -5.40 9.23
N TYR A 27 10.93 -4.34 9.39
CA TYR A 27 10.68 -3.42 8.28
C TYR A 27 11.92 -2.60 7.97
N ASN A 28 12.16 -2.31 6.69
CA ASN A 28 13.32 -1.53 6.27
C ASN A 28 12.99 -0.05 6.12
N PHE A 29 11.75 0.31 5.88
CA PHE A 29 11.33 1.71 5.86
C PHE A 29 9.91 1.91 6.35
N LEU A 30 9.64 3.12 6.81
CA LEU A 30 8.33 3.56 7.28
C LEU A 30 8.07 5.01 6.90
N ILE A 31 6.81 5.34 6.59
CA ILE A 31 6.32 6.71 6.46
C ILE A 31 5.39 6.96 7.65
N LEU A 32 5.74 7.91 8.52
CA LEU A 32 4.82 8.41 9.56
C LEU A 32 3.86 9.40 8.90
N SER A 33 2.74 8.90 8.40
CA SER A 33 1.79 9.65 7.58
C SER A 33 0.66 10.26 8.41
N GLU A 34 1.01 11.18 9.31
CA GLU A 34 0.05 11.81 10.21
C GLU A 34 -0.93 12.72 9.48
N HIS A 35 -2.18 12.80 9.96
CA HIS A 35 -3.21 13.67 9.37
C HIS A 35 -2.80 15.14 9.35
N ASN A 36 -2.53 15.67 8.15
CA ASN A 36 -2.20 17.09 7.94
C ASN A 36 -1.09 17.60 8.86
N LYS A 37 -0.12 16.74 9.16
CA LYS A 37 1.04 17.06 10.00
C LYS A 37 2.28 16.39 9.45
N PHE A 38 3.25 17.21 9.11
CA PHE A 38 4.57 16.74 8.74
C PHE A 38 5.38 16.40 9.99
N ILE A 39 5.84 15.15 10.11
CA ILE A 39 6.77 14.73 11.13
C ILE A 39 8.16 14.69 10.51
N ASP A 40 9.08 15.54 11.03
CA ASP A 40 10.48 15.46 10.62
C ASP A 40 11.11 14.15 11.14
N PRO A 41 11.52 13.23 10.27
CA PRO A 41 12.11 11.95 10.68
C PRO A 41 13.31 12.08 11.61
N THR A 42 14.08 13.17 11.51
CA THR A 42 15.27 13.41 12.35
C THR A 42 14.94 13.68 13.80
N THR A 43 13.68 14.03 14.09
CA THR A 43 13.21 14.28 15.46
C THR A 43 12.76 13.02 16.19
N VAL A 44 12.49 11.94 15.45
CA VAL A 44 12.02 10.67 16.01
C VAL A 44 13.21 9.86 16.53
N LYS A 45 13.23 9.60 17.83
CA LYS A 45 14.34 8.90 18.50
C LYS A 45 13.95 7.46 18.81
N LEU A 46 14.65 6.52 18.18
CA LEU A 46 14.51 5.10 18.48
C LEU A 46 15.38 4.72 19.70
N ALA A 47 14.95 3.69 20.42
CA ALA A 47 15.68 3.15 21.57
C ALA A 47 16.61 2.00 21.17
N GLY A 48 17.71 1.84 21.91
CA GLY A 48 18.66 0.75 21.66
C GLY A 48 19.56 0.97 20.46
N GLU A 49 20.04 -0.14 19.90
CA GLU A 49 20.85 -0.16 18.67
C GLU A 49 19.91 -0.02 17.47
N ILE A 50 20.15 0.99 16.66
CA ILE A 50 19.38 1.23 15.43
C ILE A 50 20.04 0.41 14.32
N ARG A 51 19.24 -0.40 13.63
CA ARG A 51 19.71 -1.15 12.48
C ARG A 51 20.06 -0.21 11.32
N ASP A 52 21.16 -0.48 10.65
CA ASP A 52 21.59 0.29 9.47
C ASP A 52 20.63 0.16 8.28
N ASP A 53 19.73 -0.86 8.32
CA ASP A 53 18.74 -1.16 7.30
C ASP A 53 17.31 -0.69 7.65
N PHE A 54 17.18 0.38 8.44
CA PHE A 54 15.91 1.02 8.76
C PHE A 54 15.90 2.51 8.46
N LEU A 55 14.88 2.96 7.73
CA LEU A 55 14.73 4.33 7.24
C LEU A 55 13.35 4.89 7.56
N LEU A 56 13.27 6.09 8.12
CA LEU A 56 12.04 6.88 8.16
C LEU A 56 12.01 7.83 6.95
N ILE A 57 11.04 7.63 6.06
CA ILE A 57 10.81 8.50 4.90
C ILE A 57 9.88 9.64 5.33
N PRO A 58 10.21 10.91 5.04
CA PRO A 58 9.35 12.02 5.39
C PRO A 58 8.05 11.98 4.61
N GLY A 59 6.93 12.22 5.29
CA GLY A 59 5.61 12.19 4.67
C GLY A 59 4.50 12.61 5.61
N GLU A 60 3.29 12.60 5.08
CA GLU A 60 2.06 12.87 5.81
C GLU A 60 0.85 12.30 5.08
N GLU A 61 -0.29 12.19 5.76
CA GLU A 61 -1.57 12.00 5.10
C GLU A 61 -2.28 13.33 4.91
N VAL A 62 -2.40 13.76 3.65
CA VAL A 62 -3.19 14.93 3.26
C VAL A 62 -4.67 14.57 3.36
N THR A 63 -5.28 14.98 4.47
CA THR A 63 -6.62 14.56 4.86
C THR A 63 -7.65 15.62 4.53
N GLY A 64 -8.73 15.23 3.85
CA GLY A 64 -9.85 16.07 3.47
C GLY A 64 -11.03 15.23 2.95
N PRO A 65 -11.77 15.70 1.92
CA PRO A 65 -12.82 14.90 1.28
C PRO A 65 -12.32 13.63 0.58
N VAL A 66 -11.03 13.60 0.24
CA VAL A 66 -10.26 12.46 -0.24
C VAL A 66 -8.93 12.49 0.50
N HIS A 67 -8.46 11.32 0.91
CA HIS A 67 -7.19 11.19 1.61
C HIS A 67 -6.10 10.69 0.68
N SER A 68 -4.88 11.18 0.87
CA SER A 68 -3.70 10.68 0.16
C SER A 68 -2.45 10.78 1.03
N THR A 69 -1.57 9.80 0.94
CA THR A 69 -0.24 9.89 1.52
C THR A 69 0.68 10.65 0.58
N ALA A 70 1.25 11.75 1.07
CA ALA A 70 2.33 12.47 0.43
C ALA A 70 3.65 11.88 0.93
N MET A 71 4.31 11.06 0.09
CA MET A 71 5.53 10.35 0.41
C MET A 71 6.75 11.13 -0.06
N ASN A 72 7.81 11.17 0.77
CA ASN A 72 9.09 11.81 0.50
C ASN A 72 8.98 13.30 0.19
N VAL A 73 8.23 14.01 1.02
CA VAL A 73 8.05 15.46 0.92
C VAL A 73 8.99 16.21 1.83
N SER A 74 9.43 17.40 1.41
CA SER A 74 10.37 18.24 2.16
C SER A 74 9.68 19.23 3.11
N ARG A 75 8.35 19.29 3.08
CA ARG A 75 7.52 20.22 3.88
C ARG A 75 6.08 19.74 3.93
N LEU A 76 5.32 20.30 4.85
CA LEU A 76 3.88 20.12 4.92
C LEU A 76 3.21 20.47 3.58
N VAL A 77 2.41 19.56 3.06
CA VAL A 77 1.57 19.77 1.88
C VAL A 77 0.32 20.54 2.32
N PRO A 78 -0.09 21.61 1.63
CA PRO A 78 -1.34 22.30 1.98
C PRO A 78 -2.54 21.34 1.93
N TRP A 79 -3.50 21.51 2.82
CA TRP A 79 -4.69 20.67 2.91
C TRP A 79 -6.01 21.46 2.93
N GLU A 80 -5.97 22.76 2.65
CA GLU A 80 -7.14 23.63 2.54
C GLU A 80 -7.75 23.53 1.13
N PHE A 81 -8.73 22.66 0.96
CA PHE A 81 -9.38 22.41 -0.31
C PHE A 81 -10.41 23.47 -0.64
N LYS A 82 -10.24 24.16 -1.78
CA LYS A 82 -11.18 25.18 -2.28
C LYS A 82 -12.29 24.61 -3.16
N ASP A 83 -12.07 23.43 -3.73
CA ASP A 83 -13.02 22.75 -4.62
C ASP A 83 -13.74 21.62 -3.89
N LYS A 84 -14.93 21.27 -4.37
CA LYS A 84 -15.73 20.10 -3.90
C LYS A 84 -15.66 18.93 -4.87
N ASN A 85 -15.14 19.14 -6.07
CA ASN A 85 -14.97 18.10 -7.07
C ASN A 85 -13.76 17.22 -6.71
N ARG A 86 -14.01 15.93 -6.48
CA ARG A 86 -12.98 15.00 -6.00
C ARG A 86 -11.83 14.82 -6.99
N SER A 87 -12.11 14.80 -8.31
CA SER A 87 -11.04 14.74 -9.32
C SER A 87 -10.07 15.92 -9.19
N LYS A 88 -10.61 17.12 -8.97
CA LYS A 88 -9.79 18.32 -8.77
C LYS A 88 -9.05 18.32 -7.44
N ILE A 89 -9.67 17.76 -6.39
CA ILE A 89 -9.02 17.61 -5.09
C ILE A 89 -7.82 16.66 -5.22
N VAL A 90 -8.03 15.49 -5.83
CA VAL A 90 -6.94 14.52 -6.05
C VAL A 90 -5.84 15.11 -6.92
N GLN A 91 -6.20 15.77 -8.03
CA GLN A 91 -5.19 16.44 -8.87
C GLN A 91 -4.39 17.48 -8.08
N TRP A 92 -5.07 18.27 -7.27
CA TRP A 92 -4.42 19.27 -6.44
C TRP A 92 -3.48 18.64 -5.39
N GLN A 93 -3.88 17.52 -4.76
CA GLN A 93 -3.01 16.76 -3.85
C GLN A 93 -1.76 16.26 -4.58
N VAL A 94 -1.91 15.70 -5.79
CA VAL A 94 -0.80 15.27 -6.64
C VAL A 94 0.14 16.45 -6.94
N ASP A 95 -0.41 17.57 -7.38
CA ASP A 95 0.38 18.74 -7.77
C ASP A 95 1.15 19.36 -6.58
N GLU A 96 0.50 19.47 -5.42
CA GLU A 96 1.13 20.05 -4.22
C GLU A 96 2.19 19.09 -3.61
N THR A 97 1.92 17.79 -3.62
CA THR A 97 2.89 16.78 -3.20
C THR A 97 4.14 16.83 -4.09
N ARG A 98 3.98 16.92 -5.42
CA ARG A 98 5.10 17.06 -6.35
C ARG A 98 5.89 18.36 -6.15
N LYS A 99 5.22 19.48 -5.87
CA LYS A 99 5.89 20.74 -5.50
C LYS A 99 6.67 20.65 -4.19
N ALA A 100 6.29 19.72 -3.31
CA ALA A 100 7.03 19.42 -2.09
C ALA A 100 8.17 18.41 -2.31
N GLY A 101 8.34 17.89 -3.54
CA GLY A 101 9.39 16.95 -3.94
C GLY A 101 8.98 15.47 -3.92
N GLY A 102 7.77 15.16 -3.47
CA GLY A 102 7.31 13.79 -3.24
C GLY A 102 6.39 13.20 -4.32
N ILE A 103 5.82 12.04 -4.00
CA ILE A 103 4.81 11.33 -4.79
C ILE A 103 3.55 11.08 -3.97
N THR A 104 2.42 10.92 -4.66
CA THR A 104 1.11 10.73 -4.01
C THR A 104 0.66 9.28 -4.07
N ILE A 105 0.21 8.74 -2.95
CA ILE A 105 -0.53 7.48 -2.85
C ILE A 105 -1.98 7.84 -2.51
N LEU A 106 -2.95 7.48 -3.34
CA LEU A 106 -4.37 7.66 -3.02
C LEU A 106 -4.79 6.64 -1.96
N ASN A 107 -5.23 7.11 -0.80
CA ASN A 107 -5.55 6.25 0.34
C ASN A 107 -6.96 5.67 0.26
N HIS A 108 -7.14 4.45 0.76
CA HIS A 108 -8.40 3.71 1.01
C HIS A 108 -9.60 4.17 0.14
N PRO A 109 -9.56 3.98 -1.20
CA PRO A 109 -10.54 4.56 -2.13
C PRO A 109 -11.98 4.04 -1.97
N ASN A 110 -12.20 3.08 -1.08
CA ASN A 110 -13.52 2.62 -0.65
C ASN A 110 -14.04 3.33 0.63
N ALA A 111 -13.23 4.23 1.21
CA ALA A 111 -13.59 4.98 2.42
C ALA A 111 -13.07 6.44 2.39
N PRO A 112 -13.73 7.37 1.70
CA PRO A 112 -15.02 7.32 0.99
C PRO A 112 -14.91 6.61 -0.37
N ILE A 113 -16.03 6.14 -0.91
CA ILE A 113 -16.06 5.48 -2.22
C ILE A 113 -15.62 6.44 -3.30
N ILE A 114 -14.52 6.15 -3.97
CA ILE A 114 -14.02 6.85 -5.17
C ILE A 114 -14.44 6.04 -6.40
N ARG A 115 -15.08 6.70 -7.34
CA ARG A 115 -15.49 6.06 -8.60
C ARG A 115 -14.39 6.17 -9.64
N PRO A 116 -14.21 5.20 -10.54
CA PRO A 116 -13.18 5.25 -11.59
C PRO A 116 -13.22 6.55 -12.39
N ALA A 117 -14.43 7.03 -12.75
CA ALA A 117 -14.61 8.26 -13.51
C ALA A 117 -14.08 9.53 -12.80
N GLU A 118 -13.95 9.49 -11.47
CA GLU A 118 -13.38 10.61 -10.70
C GLU A 118 -11.83 10.63 -10.82
N LEU A 119 -11.20 9.52 -11.20
CA LEU A 119 -9.75 9.41 -11.36
C LEU A 119 -9.29 9.52 -12.81
N TYR A 120 -10.14 9.23 -13.80
CA TYR A 120 -9.75 9.32 -15.22
C TYR A 120 -9.13 10.65 -15.66
N PRO A 121 -9.56 11.83 -15.18
CA PRO A 121 -8.92 13.09 -15.54
C PRO A 121 -7.66 13.42 -14.74
N VAL A 122 -7.34 12.65 -13.69
CA VAL A 122 -6.19 12.90 -12.81
C VAL A 122 -4.91 12.44 -13.49
N LYS A 123 -3.92 13.31 -13.51
CA LYS A 123 -2.61 13.06 -14.11
C LYS A 123 -1.56 12.83 -13.02
N ASP A 124 -0.55 12.03 -13.36
CA ASP A 124 0.62 11.80 -12.50
C ASP A 124 0.30 11.14 -11.14
N LEU A 125 -0.85 10.48 -11.07
CA LEU A 125 -1.21 9.61 -9.96
C LEU A 125 -0.85 8.17 -10.34
N TYR A 126 0.22 7.63 -9.76
CA TYR A 126 0.74 6.30 -10.08
C TYR A 126 0.49 5.27 -8.99
N LEU A 127 0.07 5.68 -7.80
CA LEU A 127 -0.11 4.81 -6.64
C LEU A 127 -1.47 5.00 -5.98
N PHE A 128 -2.08 3.89 -5.57
CA PHE A 128 -3.28 3.90 -4.73
C PHE A 128 -3.29 2.70 -3.79
N GLU A 129 -3.99 2.78 -2.68
CA GLU A 129 -4.16 1.64 -1.77
C GLU A 129 -5.14 0.62 -2.35
N LEU A 130 -4.59 -0.47 -2.89
CA LEU A 130 -5.33 -1.65 -3.28
C LEU A 130 -5.82 -2.43 -2.06
N TYR A 131 -4.97 -2.46 -1.03
CA TYR A 131 -5.26 -3.07 0.25
C TYR A 131 -4.84 -2.13 1.39
N ASN A 132 -5.76 -1.83 2.27
CA ASN A 132 -5.53 -1.08 3.48
C ASN A 132 -6.09 -1.91 4.64
N ALA A 133 -5.25 -2.25 5.62
CA ALA A 133 -5.59 -3.19 6.68
C ALA A 133 -6.56 -2.64 7.74
N HIS A 134 -6.88 -1.36 7.70
CA HIS A 134 -7.87 -0.76 8.60
C HIS A 134 -9.25 -1.41 8.41
N PRO A 135 -9.96 -1.83 9.47
CA PRO A 135 -11.21 -2.60 9.38
C PRO A 135 -12.36 -1.93 8.61
N MET A 136 -12.30 -0.60 8.49
CA MET A 136 -13.37 0.19 7.85
C MET A 136 -13.22 0.34 6.33
N THR A 137 -12.09 -0.04 5.75
CA THR A 137 -11.74 0.29 4.35
C THR A 137 -12.42 -0.56 3.29
N LYS A 138 -12.95 -1.74 3.68
CA LYS A 138 -13.75 -2.61 2.79
C LYS A 138 -13.06 -2.93 1.45
N ASN A 139 -11.80 -3.35 1.49
CA ASN A 139 -11.01 -3.68 0.29
C ASN A 139 -11.68 -4.72 -0.62
N PHE A 140 -12.35 -5.70 -0.04
CA PHE A 140 -13.06 -6.77 -0.76
C PHE A 140 -14.49 -6.41 -1.16
N GLY A 141 -14.88 -5.14 -0.96
CA GLY A 141 -16.22 -4.67 -1.23
C GLY A 141 -17.25 -5.11 -0.20
N ASP A 142 -18.48 -4.70 -0.43
CA ASP A 142 -19.68 -5.11 0.32
C ASP A 142 -20.94 -5.00 -0.56
N ALA A 143 -22.13 -5.07 0.00
CA ALA A 143 -23.39 -4.98 -0.77
C ALA A 143 -23.55 -3.65 -1.54
N HIS A 144 -22.79 -2.61 -1.21
CA HIS A 144 -22.96 -1.26 -1.75
C HIS A 144 -21.74 -0.75 -2.51
N ARG A 145 -20.60 -1.45 -2.44
CA ARG A 145 -19.36 -1.04 -3.08
C ARG A 145 -18.59 -2.24 -3.64
N PRO A 146 -18.02 -2.10 -4.84
CA PRO A 146 -17.16 -3.13 -5.42
C PRO A 146 -15.85 -3.26 -4.65
N PRO A 147 -15.12 -4.37 -4.80
CA PRO A 147 -13.76 -4.47 -4.27
C PRO A 147 -12.83 -3.44 -4.93
N THR A 148 -11.78 -3.03 -4.23
CA THR A 148 -10.75 -2.10 -4.74
C THR A 148 -10.05 -2.62 -5.99
N SER A 149 -9.96 -3.93 -6.16
CA SER A 149 -9.46 -4.56 -7.40
C SER A 149 -10.30 -4.21 -8.64
N SER A 150 -11.62 -3.98 -8.49
CA SER A 150 -12.46 -3.52 -9.60
C SER A 150 -12.17 -2.06 -9.98
N LEU A 151 -11.83 -1.21 -9.03
CA LEU A 151 -11.33 0.13 -9.32
C LEU A 151 -10.01 0.03 -10.12
N TRP A 152 -9.08 -0.81 -9.67
CA TRP A 152 -7.81 -1.01 -10.38
C TRP A 152 -8.00 -1.47 -11.81
N ASN A 153 -8.84 -2.49 -12.04
CA ASN A 153 -9.18 -2.95 -13.40
C ASN A 153 -9.68 -1.79 -14.27
N ALA A 154 -10.65 -1.02 -13.78
CA ALA A 154 -11.24 0.07 -14.55
C ALA A 154 -10.22 1.19 -14.89
N LEU A 155 -9.25 1.46 -14.02
CA LEU A 155 -8.18 2.42 -14.29
C LEU A 155 -7.19 1.88 -15.34
N LEU A 156 -6.79 0.61 -15.21
CA LEU A 156 -5.92 -0.05 -16.18
C LEU A 156 -6.60 -0.18 -17.57
N ASP A 157 -7.87 -0.59 -17.62
CA ASP A 157 -8.67 -0.66 -18.85
C ASP A 157 -8.80 0.71 -19.54
N LYS A 158 -8.70 1.80 -18.77
CA LYS A 158 -8.67 3.17 -19.29
C LYS A 158 -7.29 3.56 -19.82
N GLY A 159 -6.28 2.70 -19.70
CA GLY A 159 -4.90 2.95 -20.09
C GLY A 159 -4.10 3.79 -19.09
N MET A 160 -4.55 3.87 -17.85
CA MET A 160 -3.78 4.55 -16.79
C MET A 160 -2.65 3.62 -16.30
N THR A 161 -1.45 4.16 -16.14
CA THR A 161 -0.37 3.50 -15.41
C THR A 161 -0.55 3.77 -13.93
N ILE A 162 -0.97 2.76 -13.17
CA ILE A 162 -1.23 2.89 -11.73
C ILE A 162 -0.99 1.56 -11.01
N TYR A 163 -0.35 1.60 -9.85
CA TYR A 163 0.06 0.43 -9.08
C TYR A 163 -0.64 0.38 -7.73
N GLY A 164 -0.99 -0.83 -7.31
CA GLY A 164 -1.70 -1.07 -6.05
C GLY A 164 -0.75 -1.26 -4.88
N VAL A 165 -0.86 -0.41 -3.86
CA VAL A 165 -0.09 -0.45 -2.61
C VAL A 165 -0.88 -1.22 -1.55
N ALA A 166 -0.17 -1.93 -0.66
CA ALA A 166 -0.72 -2.43 0.59
C ALA A 166 -0.18 -1.63 1.78
N SER A 167 -1.04 -1.34 2.74
CA SER A 167 -0.73 -0.55 3.92
C SER A 167 -1.47 -1.03 5.16
N ASP A 168 -1.00 -0.61 6.33
CA ASP A 168 -1.64 -0.91 7.61
C ASP A 168 -2.72 0.11 7.98
N ASP A 169 -2.48 1.39 7.75
CA ASP A 169 -3.30 2.49 8.28
C ASP A 169 -3.54 2.31 9.79
N SER A 170 -2.44 1.94 10.48
CA SER A 170 -2.51 1.50 11.86
C SER A 170 -2.53 2.68 12.84
N HIS A 171 -3.39 2.56 13.86
CA HIS A 171 -3.55 3.53 14.93
C HIS A 171 -3.38 2.91 16.33
N LYS A 172 -3.36 1.56 16.41
CA LYS A 172 -3.38 0.84 17.69
C LYS A 172 -2.14 -0.05 17.85
N PHE A 173 -1.26 0.35 18.75
CA PHE A 173 -0.03 -0.35 19.12
C PHE A 173 -0.07 -0.86 20.56
N ALA A 174 -0.85 -0.21 21.43
CA ALA A 174 -1.00 -0.61 22.84
C ALA A 174 -2.10 -1.66 23.07
N ARG A 175 -3.02 -1.85 22.13
CA ARG A 175 -4.14 -2.79 22.22
C ARG A 175 -4.23 -3.64 20.97
N TRP A 176 -4.35 -4.94 21.14
CA TRP A 176 -4.35 -5.92 20.04
C TRP A 176 -5.66 -6.70 20.00
N ASP A 177 -6.36 -6.66 18.86
CA ASP A 177 -7.62 -7.37 18.62
C ASP A 177 -7.87 -7.38 17.09
N GLU A 178 -8.63 -8.34 16.61
CA GLU A 178 -9.00 -8.43 15.18
C GLU A 178 -9.77 -7.22 14.65
N LYS A 179 -10.52 -6.55 15.53
CA LYS A 179 -11.32 -5.35 15.20
C LYS A 179 -10.52 -4.04 15.24
N TYR A 180 -9.27 -4.07 15.70
CA TYR A 180 -8.40 -2.90 15.74
C TYR A 180 -7.53 -2.81 14.48
N ASP A 181 -7.16 -1.62 14.16
CA ASP A 181 -6.24 -1.22 13.13
C ASP A 181 -4.78 -1.36 13.63
N ASN A 182 -4.38 -2.60 13.88
CA ASN A 182 -3.04 -2.94 14.34
C ASN A 182 -2.04 -3.02 13.18
N PRO A 183 -0.73 -2.77 13.41
CA PRO A 183 0.30 -2.87 12.40
C PRO A 183 0.61 -4.33 11.98
N GLY A 184 1.38 -4.47 10.89
CA GLY A 184 1.88 -5.75 10.42
C GLY A 184 0.88 -6.55 9.57
N ARG A 185 -0.09 -5.91 8.96
CA ARG A 185 -1.17 -6.57 8.20
C ARG A 185 -1.18 -6.24 6.71
N GLY A 186 -0.42 -5.23 6.30
CA GLY A 186 -0.30 -4.83 4.90
C GLY A 186 0.99 -4.06 4.66
N TRP A 187 1.77 -4.48 3.67
CA TRP A 187 3.07 -3.87 3.36
C TRP A 187 3.43 -3.97 1.89
N VAL A 188 4.48 -3.28 1.50
CA VAL A 188 5.10 -3.39 0.18
C VAL A 188 6.51 -3.97 0.32
N MET A 189 6.92 -4.75 -0.69
CA MET A 189 8.30 -5.21 -0.87
C MET A 189 8.85 -4.51 -2.10
N VAL A 190 9.78 -3.58 -1.89
CA VAL A 190 10.31 -2.70 -2.92
C VAL A 190 11.67 -3.21 -3.40
N GLN A 191 11.85 -3.28 -4.71
CA GLN A 191 13.14 -3.55 -5.32
C GLN A 191 13.88 -2.22 -5.53
N SER A 192 14.97 -2.04 -4.81
CA SER A 192 15.79 -0.83 -4.86
C SER A 192 17.27 -1.17 -4.71
N ASP A 193 18.14 -0.40 -5.37
CA ASP A 193 19.59 -0.59 -5.28
C ASP A 193 20.18 -0.05 -3.98
N GLU A 194 19.45 0.84 -3.31
CA GLU A 194 19.87 1.41 -2.02
C GLU A 194 18.66 1.71 -1.12
N LEU A 195 18.89 1.75 0.18
CA LEU A 195 17.92 2.17 1.18
C LEU A 195 18.02 3.68 1.42
N SER A 196 17.45 4.44 0.48
CA SER A 196 17.32 5.90 0.61
C SER A 196 15.90 6.33 0.29
N SER A 197 15.47 7.48 0.84
CA SER A 197 14.12 8.02 0.58
C SER A 197 13.86 8.20 -0.91
N ASP A 198 14.85 8.71 -1.65
CA ASP A 198 14.72 8.97 -3.09
C ASP A 198 14.67 7.69 -3.91
N ALA A 199 15.54 6.69 -3.61
CA ALA A 199 15.59 5.43 -4.33
C ALA A 199 14.31 4.62 -4.13
N ILE A 200 13.82 4.50 -2.88
CA ILE A 200 12.55 3.83 -2.56
C ILE A 200 11.37 4.54 -3.24
N THR A 201 11.33 5.88 -3.18
CA THR A 201 10.27 6.67 -3.82
C THR A 201 10.26 6.48 -5.33
N LEU A 202 11.44 6.51 -5.96
CA LEU A 202 11.57 6.29 -7.40
C LEU A 202 11.15 4.88 -7.81
N ALA A 203 11.57 3.85 -7.07
CA ALA A 203 11.19 2.47 -7.30
C ALA A 203 9.67 2.28 -7.19
N MET A 204 9.04 2.82 -6.14
CA MET A 204 7.59 2.76 -5.99
C MET A 204 6.86 3.49 -7.13
N ASN A 205 7.34 4.65 -7.54
CA ASN A 205 6.72 5.42 -8.63
C ASN A 205 6.78 4.70 -9.98
N ARG A 206 7.76 3.82 -10.17
CA ARG A 206 7.91 2.98 -11.38
C ARG A 206 7.16 1.65 -11.32
N GLY A 207 6.69 1.25 -10.12
CA GLY A 207 6.05 -0.05 -9.90
C GLY A 207 7.03 -1.18 -9.60
N ASP A 208 8.28 -0.86 -9.22
CA ASP A 208 9.32 -1.83 -8.86
C ASP A 208 9.07 -2.39 -7.44
N PHE A 209 7.87 -2.91 -7.20
CA PHE A 209 7.46 -3.48 -5.91
C PHE A 209 6.31 -4.48 -6.08
N TYR A 210 6.09 -5.30 -5.06
CA TYR A 210 4.83 -5.99 -4.89
C TYR A 210 4.20 -5.66 -3.54
N SER A 211 2.88 -5.79 -3.47
CA SER A 211 2.08 -5.56 -2.27
C SER A 211 1.68 -6.87 -1.65
N SER A 212 1.79 -6.96 -0.33
CA SER A 212 1.46 -8.17 0.40
C SER A 212 0.61 -7.89 1.64
N SER A 213 -0.14 -8.89 1.98
CA SER A 213 -0.81 -9.04 3.28
C SER A 213 -0.47 -10.40 3.92
N GLY A 214 0.67 -11.04 3.56
CA GLY A 214 1.17 -12.28 4.17
C GLY A 214 1.97 -13.19 3.26
N VAL A 215 1.76 -13.13 1.95
CA VAL A 215 2.55 -13.93 1.02
C VAL A 215 3.89 -13.24 0.79
N ILE A 216 4.98 -13.98 0.95
CA ILE A 216 6.35 -13.53 0.65
C ILE A 216 6.79 -14.19 -0.65
N LEU A 217 7.36 -13.39 -1.55
CA LEU A 217 7.90 -13.87 -2.82
C LEU A 217 9.42 -14.01 -2.73
N LYS A 218 9.91 -15.15 -3.16
CA LYS A 218 11.34 -15.42 -3.32
C LYS A 218 11.86 -14.86 -4.63
N LYS A 219 10.99 -14.78 -5.65
CA LYS A 219 11.34 -14.32 -6.99
C LYS A 219 10.17 -13.60 -7.63
N VAL A 220 10.47 -12.47 -8.25
CA VAL A 220 9.55 -11.75 -9.15
C VAL A 220 10.36 -11.31 -10.36
N ILE A 221 9.90 -11.65 -11.56
CA ILE A 221 10.43 -11.13 -12.82
C ILE A 221 9.28 -10.54 -13.59
N VAL A 222 9.43 -9.31 -14.03
CA VAL A 222 8.51 -8.62 -14.94
C VAL A 222 9.33 -8.13 -16.12
N GLU A 223 9.18 -8.77 -17.26
CA GLU A 223 9.92 -8.46 -18.47
C GLU A 223 8.99 -8.52 -19.68
N ASN A 224 8.94 -7.44 -20.46
CA ASN A 224 8.06 -7.33 -21.62
C ASN A 224 6.60 -7.66 -21.27
N SER A 225 6.05 -8.72 -21.84
CA SER A 225 4.68 -9.20 -21.62
C SER A 225 4.62 -10.40 -20.65
N ARG A 226 5.68 -10.66 -19.87
CA ARG A 226 5.81 -11.82 -19.00
C ARG A 226 5.93 -11.43 -17.53
N ILE A 227 5.17 -12.12 -16.69
CA ILE A 227 5.35 -12.13 -15.24
C ILE A 227 5.72 -13.56 -14.82
N GLU A 228 6.79 -13.68 -14.01
CA GLU A 228 7.17 -14.92 -13.35
C GLU A 228 7.29 -14.67 -11.85
N VAL A 229 6.71 -15.56 -11.04
CA VAL A 229 6.74 -15.46 -9.58
C VAL A 229 7.08 -16.80 -8.94
N GLU A 230 7.81 -16.74 -7.81
CA GLU A 230 8.05 -17.87 -6.92
C GLU A 230 7.75 -17.43 -5.48
N VAL A 231 6.87 -18.15 -4.79
CA VAL A 231 6.51 -17.91 -3.39
C VAL A 231 7.56 -18.54 -2.48
N ASP A 232 8.06 -17.79 -1.53
CA ASP A 232 8.81 -18.31 -0.41
C ASP A 232 7.83 -18.96 0.59
N GLN A 233 7.72 -20.28 0.53
CA GLN A 233 6.78 -21.02 1.36
C GLN A 233 7.13 -20.95 2.85
N GLN A 234 8.42 -20.93 3.19
CA GLN A 234 8.88 -20.91 4.57
C GLN A 234 8.58 -19.53 5.20
N GLU A 235 8.97 -18.46 4.54
CA GLU A 235 8.72 -17.11 5.02
C GLU A 235 7.21 -16.79 5.01
N THR A 236 6.47 -17.21 3.97
CA THR A 236 5.00 -17.08 3.93
C THR A 236 4.36 -17.80 5.12
N ALA A 237 4.77 -19.02 5.43
CA ALA A 237 4.23 -19.75 6.58
C ALA A 237 4.57 -19.06 7.91
N ARG A 238 5.77 -18.48 8.03
CA ARG A 238 6.16 -17.69 9.20
C ARG A 238 5.28 -16.47 9.36
N GLU A 239 5.06 -15.69 8.29
CA GLU A 239 4.21 -14.51 8.32
C GLU A 239 2.74 -14.86 8.64
N LEU A 240 2.19 -15.89 8.01
CA LEU A 240 0.81 -16.32 8.24
C LEU A 240 0.55 -16.81 9.67
N ASN A 241 1.58 -17.29 10.36
CA ASN A 241 1.54 -17.67 11.78
C ASN A 241 1.91 -16.51 12.72
N SER A 242 2.20 -15.34 12.20
CA SER A 242 2.49 -14.16 13.01
C SER A 242 1.32 -13.81 13.92
N PRO A 243 1.55 -13.52 15.21
CA PRO A 243 0.49 -13.11 16.14
C PRO A 243 -0.13 -11.76 15.78
N PHE A 244 0.44 -11.02 14.84
CA PHE A 244 -0.05 -9.71 14.41
C PHE A 244 -1.11 -9.78 13.30
N LEU A 245 -1.33 -10.96 12.72
CA LEU A 245 -2.23 -11.18 11.58
C LEU A 245 -3.66 -11.56 12.00
N PHE A 246 -4.18 -10.94 13.04
CA PHE A 246 -5.55 -11.15 13.48
C PHE A 246 -6.59 -10.78 12.42
N GLY A 247 -7.70 -11.50 12.43
CA GLY A 247 -8.92 -11.13 11.68
C GLY A 247 -8.75 -11.13 10.17
N ARG A 248 -7.77 -11.84 9.62
CA ARG A 248 -7.67 -12.02 8.19
C ARG A 248 -8.82 -12.85 7.68
N SER A 249 -9.46 -12.32 6.64
CA SER A 249 -10.39 -13.11 5.84
C SER A 249 -9.60 -14.17 5.09
N VAL A 250 -9.59 -15.39 5.58
CA VAL A 250 -9.13 -16.54 4.81
C VAL A 250 -10.15 -16.80 3.73
N LYS A 251 -9.77 -16.75 2.46
CA LYS A 251 -10.66 -17.20 1.38
C LYS A 251 -11.03 -18.65 1.63
N LYS A 252 -12.33 -18.94 1.67
CA LYS A 252 -12.80 -20.33 1.73
C LYS A 252 -12.52 -21.00 0.39
N GLY A 253 -11.98 -22.17 0.41
CA GLY A 253 -11.63 -22.96 -0.79
C GLY A 253 -10.73 -24.10 -0.45
N GLU A 254 -10.17 -24.76 -1.46
CA GLU A 254 -9.17 -25.80 -1.26
C GLU A 254 -7.91 -25.18 -0.65
N PRO A 255 -7.28 -25.85 0.34
CA PRO A 255 -6.01 -25.39 0.92
C PRO A 255 -4.90 -25.34 -0.12
N GLY A 256 -4.07 -24.30 -0.06
CA GLY A 256 -2.90 -24.20 -0.94
C GLY A 256 -2.59 -22.79 -1.38
N ILE A 257 -1.58 -22.67 -2.24
CA ILE A 257 -1.18 -21.42 -2.90
C ILE A 257 -1.78 -21.44 -4.31
N PHE A 258 -2.46 -20.36 -4.66
CA PHE A 258 -3.07 -20.15 -5.98
C PHE A 258 -2.51 -18.86 -6.57
N ILE A 259 -1.98 -18.96 -7.78
CA ILE A 259 -1.38 -17.85 -8.54
C ILE A 259 -2.30 -17.60 -9.73
N GLU A 260 -2.88 -16.41 -9.78
CA GLU A 260 -3.81 -16.00 -10.84
C GLU A 260 -3.18 -14.88 -11.67
N PHE A 261 -3.13 -15.05 -12.98
CA PHE A 261 -2.74 -14.02 -13.93
C PHE A 261 -3.99 -13.36 -14.49
N ILE A 262 -4.03 -12.04 -14.43
CA ILE A 262 -5.24 -11.25 -14.67
C ILE A 262 -4.94 -10.21 -15.72
N GLY A 263 -5.73 -10.21 -16.79
CA GLY A 263 -5.69 -9.29 -17.90
C GLY A 263 -6.81 -8.24 -17.89
N PRO A 264 -7.03 -7.59 -19.06
CA PRO A 264 -8.05 -6.56 -19.24
C PRO A 264 -9.44 -6.98 -18.79
N GLY A 265 -10.21 -6.03 -18.27
CA GLY A 265 -11.54 -6.29 -17.67
C GLY A 265 -11.49 -7.06 -16.35
N GLY A 266 -10.29 -7.39 -15.84
CA GLY A 266 -10.12 -8.28 -14.70
C GLY A 266 -10.33 -9.75 -15.03
N GLU A 267 -10.22 -10.12 -16.30
CA GLU A 267 -10.28 -11.51 -16.75
C GLU A 267 -9.13 -12.33 -16.14
N VAL A 268 -9.46 -13.45 -15.51
CA VAL A 268 -8.45 -14.42 -15.08
C VAL A 268 -8.02 -15.24 -16.29
N LEU A 269 -6.81 -14.98 -16.77
CA LEU A 269 -6.23 -15.63 -17.95
C LEU A 269 -5.73 -17.03 -17.63
N GLU A 270 -5.16 -17.18 -16.44
CA GLU A 270 -4.59 -18.45 -15.98
C GLU A 270 -4.66 -18.53 -14.46
N THR A 271 -4.87 -19.73 -13.93
CA THR A 271 -4.77 -20.04 -12.49
C THR A 271 -3.86 -21.25 -12.32
N VAL A 272 -2.80 -21.09 -11.53
CA VAL A 272 -1.86 -22.16 -11.20
C VAL A 272 -1.97 -22.47 -9.71
N SER A 273 -2.14 -23.76 -9.36
CA SER A 273 -2.01 -24.23 -7.99
C SER A 273 -0.56 -24.64 -7.74
N GLY A 274 0.10 -24.02 -6.79
CA GLY A 274 1.50 -24.25 -6.47
C GLY A 274 2.23 -22.98 -6.08
N ASN A 275 3.53 -23.09 -5.84
CA ASN A 275 4.36 -21.98 -5.35
C ASN A 275 5.15 -21.26 -6.45
N GLN A 276 5.04 -21.65 -7.70
CA GLN A 276 5.71 -21.02 -8.82
C GLN A 276 4.82 -21.01 -10.06
N ALA A 277 4.82 -19.92 -10.78
CA ALA A 277 4.13 -19.78 -12.06
C ALA A 277 4.75 -18.68 -12.92
N SER A 278 4.53 -18.78 -14.24
CA SER A 278 4.82 -17.68 -15.17
C SER A 278 3.73 -17.60 -16.23
N CYS A 279 3.37 -16.40 -16.62
CA CYS A 279 2.45 -16.14 -17.73
C CYS A 279 3.06 -15.10 -18.66
N GLU A 280 2.94 -15.36 -19.95
CA GLU A 280 3.27 -14.41 -21.01
C GLU A 280 2.00 -14.13 -21.80
N ALA A 281 1.61 -12.86 -21.88
CA ALA A 281 0.39 -12.48 -22.57
C ALA A 281 0.55 -11.11 -23.23
N GLU A 282 0.39 -11.07 -24.56
CA GLU A 282 0.32 -9.82 -25.32
C GLU A 282 -1.05 -9.14 -25.08
N LYS A 283 -1.18 -8.45 -23.97
CA LYS A 283 -2.37 -7.72 -23.54
C LYS A 283 -2.00 -6.29 -23.16
N GLU A 284 -2.99 -5.43 -23.06
CA GLU A 284 -2.80 -4.03 -22.64
C GLU A 284 -2.18 -3.93 -21.23
N TYR A 285 -2.48 -4.89 -20.38
CA TYR A 285 -1.80 -5.09 -19.11
C TYR A 285 -1.88 -6.56 -18.65
N LEU A 286 -0.95 -6.92 -17.79
CA LEU A 286 -0.93 -8.19 -17.08
C LEU A 286 -0.61 -7.91 -15.62
N ARG A 287 -1.33 -8.52 -14.69
CA ARG A 287 -1.03 -8.49 -13.26
C ARG A 287 -1.19 -9.86 -12.64
N CYS A 288 -0.49 -10.08 -11.53
CA CYS A 288 -0.50 -11.35 -10.80
C CYS A 288 -1.14 -11.14 -9.42
N MET A 289 -2.00 -12.07 -9.03
CA MET A 289 -2.57 -12.15 -7.69
C MET A 289 -2.26 -13.52 -7.09
N ILE A 290 -1.69 -13.53 -5.89
CA ILE A 290 -1.34 -14.75 -5.18
C ILE A 290 -2.19 -14.85 -3.93
N THR A 291 -2.84 -15.99 -3.76
CA THR A 291 -3.72 -16.26 -2.62
C THR A 291 -3.25 -17.52 -1.91
N HIS A 292 -3.05 -17.45 -0.61
CA HIS A 292 -2.91 -18.62 0.27
C HIS A 292 -4.26 -18.90 0.94
N ARG A 293 -4.73 -20.14 0.86
CA ARG A 293 -6.03 -20.59 1.40
C ARG A 293 -5.82 -21.69 2.42
#